data_ff66bfb61b907e71cd43efd50181ddff
#
_entry.id   ff66bfb61b907e71cd43efd50181ddff
#
_cell.length_a   1.000
_cell.length_b   1.000
_cell.length_c   1.000
_cell.angle_alpha   90.00
_cell.angle_beta   90.00
_cell.angle_gamma   90.00
#
_symmetry.space_group_name_H-M   'P 1'
#
loop_
_entity.id
_entity.type
_entity.pdbx_description
1 polymer ?
#
loop_
_entity_poly.entity_id
_entity_poly.type
_entity_poly.pdbx_seq_one_letter_code
_entity_poly.pdbx_strand_id
1 'polypeptide(L)'
;KQKIDHIFAEILSVENQIRLPYYWLKILEILLLLSQLDNSYVEPPQQFTEKVSRRTQQVYQYIIENPFTQKNISEIAEIYGVSESSMKRCFKSISGASLGTFMKRKRMEAAAELLRSEPTLSVGEIASLAGYENQGKFSGAFKSVYEMTPIAYRLKYS
;
A
#
# COMPACT_ATOMS: atom_id res chain seq x y z
N LYS A 1 -0.18 -21.57 -12.69
CA LYS A 1 1.13 -21.00 -12.32
C LYS A 1 2.17 -21.23 -13.43
N GLN A 2 2.44 -22.47 -13.83
CA GLN A 2 3.44 -22.81 -14.89
C GLN A 2 3.23 -22.06 -16.21
N LYS A 3 1.98 -21.86 -16.69
CA LYS A 3 1.69 -21.13 -17.93
C LYS A 3 2.07 -19.65 -17.83
N ILE A 4 1.82 -19.03 -16.68
CA ILE A 4 2.14 -17.62 -16.43
C ILE A 4 3.67 -17.43 -16.34
N ASP A 5 4.36 -18.32 -15.64
CA ASP A 5 5.83 -18.30 -15.54
C ASP A 5 6.49 -18.42 -16.93
N HIS A 6 5.91 -19.24 -17.84
CA HIS A 6 6.38 -19.38 -19.22
C HIS A 6 6.20 -18.07 -20.03
N ILE A 7 5.05 -17.41 -19.91
CA ILE A 7 4.79 -16.12 -20.58
C ILE A 7 5.79 -15.06 -20.13
N PHE A 8 6.13 -14.99 -18.84
CA PHE A 8 7.14 -14.06 -18.35
C PHE A 8 8.53 -14.36 -18.92
N ALA A 9 8.91 -15.63 -19.03
CA ALA A 9 10.19 -16.02 -19.65
C ALA A 9 10.26 -15.61 -21.13
N GLU A 10 9.17 -15.76 -21.88
CA GLU A 10 9.08 -15.31 -23.27
C GLU A 10 9.18 -13.78 -23.39
N ILE A 11 8.49 -13.03 -22.51
CA ILE A 11 8.55 -11.55 -22.50
C ILE A 11 9.99 -11.05 -22.33
N LEU A 12 10.80 -11.73 -21.50
CA LEU A 12 12.17 -11.34 -21.23
C LEU A 12 13.15 -11.68 -22.38
N SER A 13 12.79 -12.61 -23.27
CA SER A 13 13.63 -13.11 -24.36
C SER A 13 13.49 -12.35 -25.68
N VAL A 14 12.55 -11.41 -25.80
CA VAL A 14 12.19 -10.76 -27.07
C VAL A 14 13.17 -9.67 -27.48
N GLU A 15 13.57 -9.66 -28.75
CA GLU A 15 14.43 -8.64 -29.36
C GLU A 15 13.77 -7.26 -29.46
N ASN A 16 14.58 -6.19 -29.43
CA ASN A 16 14.15 -4.80 -29.25
C ASN A 16 13.13 -4.29 -30.30
N GLN A 17 13.17 -4.78 -31.53
CA GLN A 17 12.38 -4.21 -32.63
C GLN A 17 10.87 -4.49 -32.56
N ILE A 18 10.46 -5.58 -31.89
CA ILE A 18 9.06 -5.98 -31.79
C ILE A 18 8.51 -5.95 -30.35
N ARG A 19 9.26 -5.38 -29.40
CA ARG A 19 8.95 -5.41 -27.96
C ARG A 19 7.55 -4.88 -27.61
N LEU A 20 7.19 -3.70 -28.08
CA LEU A 20 5.92 -3.07 -27.71
C LEU A 20 4.68 -3.84 -28.20
N PRO A 21 4.55 -4.20 -29.49
CA PRO A 21 3.43 -5.02 -29.95
C PRO A 21 3.35 -6.38 -29.28
N TYR A 22 4.51 -7.01 -29.06
CA TYR A 22 4.61 -8.31 -28.40
C TYR A 22 4.14 -8.24 -26.93
N TYR A 23 4.53 -7.20 -26.21
CA TYR A 23 4.09 -7.01 -24.81
C TYR A 23 2.58 -6.82 -24.70
N TRP A 24 1.96 -6.06 -25.61
CA TRP A 24 0.51 -5.93 -25.66
C TRP A 24 -0.18 -7.27 -25.87
N LEU A 25 0.32 -8.08 -26.77
CA LEU A 25 -0.21 -9.43 -27.00
C LEU A 25 -0.11 -10.31 -25.76
N LYS A 26 1.04 -10.29 -25.08
CA LYS A 26 1.26 -11.07 -23.85
C LYS A 26 0.45 -10.56 -22.66
N ILE A 27 0.21 -9.28 -22.56
CA ILE A 27 -0.71 -8.72 -21.56
C ILE A 27 -2.13 -9.23 -21.80
N LEU A 28 -2.60 -9.24 -23.04
CA LEU A 28 -3.92 -9.76 -23.38
C LEU A 28 -4.02 -11.28 -23.09
N GLU A 29 -2.98 -12.05 -23.36
CA GLU A 29 -2.92 -13.48 -23.03
C GLU A 29 -3.01 -13.71 -21.52
N ILE A 30 -2.27 -12.94 -20.71
CA ILE A 30 -2.33 -13.00 -19.25
C ILE A 30 -3.73 -12.64 -18.75
N LEU A 31 -4.34 -11.57 -19.27
CA LEU A 31 -5.71 -11.17 -18.91
C LEU A 31 -6.73 -12.26 -19.26
N LEU A 32 -6.58 -12.91 -20.42
CA LEU A 32 -7.43 -14.02 -20.81
C LEU A 32 -7.26 -15.23 -19.88
N LEU A 33 -6.03 -15.58 -19.51
CA LEU A 33 -5.76 -16.66 -18.55
C LEU A 33 -6.32 -16.32 -17.16
N LEU A 34 -6.19 -15.08 -16.71
CA LEU A 34 -6.77 -14.62 -15.44
C LEU A 34 -8.30 -14.66 -15.47
N SER A 35 -8.93 -14.36 -16.61
CA SER A 35 -10.39 -14.41 -16.75
C SER A 35 -10.94 -15.87 -16.69
N GLN A 36 -10.11 -16.86 -16.95
CA GLN A 36 -10.45 -18.29 -16.87
C GLN A 36 -10.20 -18.89 -15.48
N LEU A 37 -9.55 -18.14 -14.57
CA LEU A 37 -9.43 -18.57 -13.19
C LEU A 37 -10.83 -18.58 -12.59
N ASP A 38 -11.24 -19.76 -12.15
CA ASP A 38 -12.54 -19.97 -11.54
C ASP A 38 -12.70 -19.05 -10.31
N ASN A 39 -13.63 -18.12 -10.39
CA ASN A 39 -13.94 -17.15 -9.33
C ASN A 39 -14.62 -17.80 -8.11
N SER A 40 -14.60 -19.14 -8.00
CA SER A 40 -15.25 -19.88 -6.92
C SER A 40 -14.75 -19.54 -5.50
N TYR A 41 -13.65 -18.77 -5.37
CA TYR A 41 -13.13 -18.26 -4.11
C TYR A 41 -13.16 -16.71 -3.97
N VAL A 42 -13.75 -16.01 -4.92
CA VAL A 42 -14.09 -14.61 -4.68
C VAL A 42 -15.37 -14.61 -3.84
N GLU A 43 -15.23 -14.39 -2.54
CA GLU A 43 -16.40 -13.99 -1.73
C GLU A 43 -17.16 -12.93 -2.55
N PRO A 44 -18.49 -13.10 -2.72
CA PRO A 44 -19.26 -12.13 -3.50
C PRO A 44 -18.92 -10.74 -2.96
N PRO A 45 -18.68 -9.74 -3.84
CA PRO A 45 -18.23 -8.43 -3.40
C PRO A 45 -19.20 -7.95 -2.34
N GLN A 46 -18.69 -7.77 -1.12
CA GLN A 46 -19.52 -7.38 0.02
C GLN A 46 -20.20 -6.08 -0.38
N GLN A 47 -21.51 -6.13 -0.61
CA GLN A 47 -22.28 -4.94 -1.00
C GLN A 47 -22.35 -4.01 0.20
N PHE A 48 -21.49 -3.02 0.19
CA PHE A 48 -21.57 -1.90 1.14
C PHE A 48 -22.57 -0.88 0.61
N THR A 49 -23.32 -0.27 1.51
CA THR A 49 -24.17 0.86 1.11
C THR A 49 -23.31 1.95 0.50
N GLU A 50 -23.84 2.69 -0.48
CA GLU A 50 -23.15 3.82 -1.13
C GLU A 50 -22.58 4.80 -0.08
N LYS A 51 -23.36 5.05 0.98
CA LYS A 51 -22.93 5.87 2.10
C LYS A 51 -21.64 5.36 2.77
N VAL A 52 -21.53 4.06 3.04
CA VAL A 52 -20.33 3.45 3.66
C VAL A 52 -19.16 3.52 2.70
N SER A 53 -19.37 3.19 1.42
CA SER A 53 -18.32 3.22 0.40
C SER A 53 -17.75 4.63 0.23
N ARG A 54 -18.60 5.65 0.08
CA ARG A 54 -18.18 7.05 -0.06
C ARG A 54 -17.41 7.54 1.15
N ARG A 55 -17.88 7.26 2.37
CA ARG A 55 -17.19 7.65 3.61
C ARG A 55 -15.87 6.93 3.79
N THR A 56 -15.79 5.66 3.40
CA THR A 56 -14.53 4.91 3.44
C THR A 56 -13.51 5.46 2.42
N GLN A 57 -13.95 5.93 1.26
CA GLN A 57 -13.08 6.63 0.31
C GLN A 57 -12.55 7.94 0.88
N GLN A 58 -13.37 8.68 1.63
CA GLN A 58 -12.92 9.89 2.33
C GLN A 58 -11.85 9.55 3.39
N VAL A 59 -12.03 8.45 4.12
CA VAL A 59 -11.00 7.95 5.06
C VAL A 59 -9.70 7.58 4.33
N TYR A 60 -9.80 6.93 3.17
CA TYR A 60 -8.64 6.60 2.34
C TYR A 60 -7.85 7.86 1.97
N GLN A 61 -8.54 8.88 1.47
CA GLN A 61 -7.94 10.16 1.11
C GLN A 61 -7.34 10.89 2.31
N TYR A 62 -8.05 10.91 3.44
CA TYR A 62 -7.58 11.52 4.68
C TYR A 62 -6.23 10.93 5.13
N ILE A 63 -6.06 9.60 5.06
CA ILE A 63 -4.81 8.94 5.46
C ILE A 63 -3.66 9.29 4.52
N ILE A 64 -3.92 9.44 3.22
CA ILE A 64 -2.89 9.87 2.25
C ILE A 64 -2.44 11.29 2.56
N GLU A 65 -3.37 12.20 2.84
CA GLU A 65 -3.08 13.60 3.13
C GLU A 65 -2.48 13.81 4.54
N ASN A 66 -2.77 12.88 5.47
CA ASN A 66 -2.33 12.96 6.87
C ASN A 66 -1.60 11.69 7.32
N PRO A 67 -0.45 11.35 6.70
CA PRO A 67 0.24 10.07 6.95
C PRO A 67 0.73 9.93 8.40
N PHE A 68 0.97 11.03 9.10
CA PHE A 68 1.42 11.07 10.49
C PHE A 68 0.26 11.26 11.49
N THR A 69 -0.99 11.10 11.05
CA THR A 69 -2.13 11.20 11.97
C THR A 69 -1.95 10.30 13.20
N GLN A 70 -2.19 10.87 14.39
CA GLN A 70 -2.16 10.14 15.66
C GLN A 70 -3.53 9.55 16.01
N LYS A 71 -4.56 9.84 15.20
CA LYS A 71 -5.90 9.29 15.41
C LYS A 71 -5.90 7.78 15.23
N ASN A 72 -6.51 7.09 16.19
CA ASN A 72 -6.75 5.66 16.07
C ASN A 72 -7.92 5.36 15.11
N ILE A 73 -8.10 4.09 14.78
CA ILE A 73 -9.12 3.66 13.81
C ILE A 73 -10.54 3.97 14.29
N SER A 74 -10.79 3.86 15.59
CA SER A 74 -12.11 4.15 16.18
C SER A 74 -12.45 5.64 16.06
N GLU A 75 -11.50 6.52 16.39
CA GLU A 75 -11.66 7.98 16.24
C GLU A 75 -11.90 8.38 14.79
N ILE A 76 -11.19 7.77 13.85
CA ILE A 76 -11.39 8.00 12.41
C ILE A 76 -12.82 7.55 12.01
N ALA A 77 -13.25 6.38 12.46
CA ALA A 77 -14.59 5.86 12.16
C ALA A 77 -15.69 6.79 12.69
N GLU A 78 -15.52 7.34 13.89
CA GLU A 78 -16.43 8.30 14.51
C GLU A 78 -16.52 9.61 13.70
N ILE A 79 -15.37 10.20 13.35
CA ILE A 79 -15.29 11.44 12.55
C ILE A 79 -16.06 11.30 11.23
N TYR A 80 -15.91 10.16 10.56
CA TYR A 80 -16.58 9.91 9.29
C TYR A 80 -17.98 9.28 9.45
N GLY A 81 -18.45 9.06 10.68
CA GLY A 81 -19.78 8.53 10.99
C GLY A 81 -20.05 7.16 10.36
N VAL A 82 -19.05 6.27 10.42
CA VAL A 82 -19.13 4.87 9.94
C VAL A 82 -18.77 3.97 11.11
N SER A 83 -19.45 2.81 11.26
CA SER A 83 -19.00 1.85 12.26
C SER A 83 -17.60 1.33 11.90
N GLU A 84 -16.75 1.16 12.90
CA GLU A 84 -15.37 0.70 12.72
C GLU A 84 -15.30 -0.62 11.95
N SER A 85 -16.20 -1.55 12.25
CA SER A 85 -16.27 -2.85 11.58
C SER A 85 -16.62 -2.73 10.09
N SER A 86 -17.61 -1.91 9.74
CA SER A 86 -18.00 -1.67 8.34
C SER A 86 -16.90 -0.94 7.59
N MET A 87 -16.26 0.05 8.20
CA MET A 87 -15.14 0.78 7.62
C MET A 87 -13.95 -0.16 7.33
N LYS A 88 -13.53 -0.98 8.30
CA LYS A 88 -12.42 -1.94 8.12
C LYS A 88 -12.67 -2.92 6.98
N ARG A 89 -13.88 -3.48 6.90
CA ARG A 89 -14.26 -4.41 5.82
C ARG A 89 -14.29 -3.73 4.46
N CYS A 90 -14.97 -2.59 4.37
CA CYS A 90 -15.07 -1.81 3.13
C CYS A 90 -13.69 -1.33 2.68
N PHE A 91 -12.85 -0.86 3.61
CA PHE A 91 -11.49 -0.42 3.31
C PHE A 91 -10.63 -1.56 2.73
N LYS A 92 -10.69 -2.75 3.34
CA LYS A 92 -9.97 -3.93 2.84
C LYS A 92 -10.45 -4.34 1.45
N SER A 93 -11.75 -4.25 1.17
CA SER A 93 -12.33 -4.52 -0.15
C SER A 93 -11.85 -3.54 -1.22
N ILE A 94 -11.71 -2.24 -0.88
CA ILE A 94 -11.27 -1.19 -1.81
C ILE A 94 -9.75 -1.21 -2.01
N SER A 95 -8.97 -1.36 -0.92
CA SER A 95 -7.51 -1.17 -0.94
C SER A 95 -6.70 -2.46 -1.03
N GLY A 96 -7.36 -3.62 -0.87
CA GLY A 96 -6.69 -4.93 -0.79
C GLY A 96 -5.91 -5.17 0.51
N ALA A 97 -5.78 -4.18 1.40
CA ALA A 97 -5.03 -4.27 2.64
C ALA A 97 -5.88 -3.86 3.85
N SER A 98 -5.50 -4.30 5.05
CA SER A 98 -6.16 -3.80 6.26
C SER A 98 -5.87 -2.31 6.45
N LEU A 99 -6.84 -1.58 7.05
CA LEU A 99 -6.69 -0.14 7.34
C LEU A 99 -5.42 0.15 8.16
N GLY A 100 -5.14 -0.64 9.20
CA GLY A 100 -3.94 -0.46 10.02
C GLY A 100 -2.64 -0.69 9.25
N THR A 101 -2.60 -1.71 8.38
CA THR A 101 -1.46 -1.97 7.49
C THR A 101 -1.25 -0.82 6.51
N PHE A 102 -2.33 -0.29 5.95
CA PHE A 102 -2.28 0.84 5.04
C PHE A 102 -1.77 2.12 5.73
N MET A 103 -2.29 2.45 6.91
CA MET A 103 -1.83 3.58 7.72
C MET A 103 -0.34 3.45 8.06
N LYS A 104 0.10 2.26 8.51
CA LYS A 104 1.52 2.00 8.79
C LYS A 104 2.38 2.24 7.55
N ARG A 105 1.97 1.70 6.40
CA ARG A 105 2.71 1.88 5.14
C ARG A 105 2.82 3.35 4.75
N LYS A 106 1.70 4.09 4.75
CA LYS A 106 1.69 5.53 4.42
C LYS A 106 2.56 6.36 5.36
N ARG A 107 2.56 6.02 6.65
CA ARG A 107 3.43 6.63 7.65
C ARG A 107 4.91 6.38 7.35
N MET A 108 5.27 5.18 6.96
CA MET A 108 6.65 4.85 6.58
C MET A 108 7.06 5.46 5.25
N GLU A 109 6.16 5.58 4.27
CA GLU A 109 6.40 6.27 3.01
C GLU A 109 6.72 7.76 3.26
N ALA A 110 5.94 8.44 4.07
CA ALA A 110 6.18 9.83 4.45
C ALA A 110 7.48 10.01 5.26
N ALA A 111 7.79 9.07 6.16
CA ALA A 111 9.05 9.09 6.90
C ALA A 111 10.27 8.85 5.99
N ALA A 112 10.14 7.99 4.98
CA ALA A 112 11.18 7.75 3.98
C ALA A 112 11.44 9.02 3.14
N GLU A 113 10.39 9.76 2.80
CA GLU A 113 10.52 11.05 2.12
C GLU A 113 11.29 12.07 2.98
N LEU A 114 10.95 12.22 4.28
CA LEU A 114 11.68 13.09 5.20
C LEU A 114 13.14 12.67 5.37
N LEU A 115 13.42 11.37 5.42
CA LEU A 115 14.80 10.88 5.50
C LEU A 115 15.63 11.32 4.30
N ARG A 116 15.01 11.45 3.13
CA ARG A 116 15.66 11.84 1.87
C ARG A 116 15.74 13.36 1.68
N SER A 117 14.64 14.08 1.96
CA SER A 117 14.51 15.51 1.66
C SER A 117 15.03 16.43 2.77
N GLU A 118 15.06 15.93 4.02
CA GLU A 118 15.39 16.72 5.19
C GLU A 118 16.64 16.17 5.92
N PRO A 119 17.84 16.44 5.40
CA PRO A 119 19.08 15.90 5.97
C PRO A 119 19.38 16.43 7.38
N THR A 120 18.81 17.59 7.74
CA THR A 120 18.96 18.22 9.07
C THR A 120 18.16 17.52 10.16
N LEU A 121 17.07 16.85 9.83
CA LEU A 121 16.28 16.11 10.81
C LEU A 121 16.98 14.82 11.20
N SER A 122 17.16 14.61 12.50
CA SER A 122 17.63 13.33 13.02
C SER A 122 16.60 12.21 12.83
N VAL A 123 17.05 10.97 12.82
CA VAL A 123 16.15 9.80 12.77
C VAL A 123 15.20 9.77 13.97
N GLY A 124 15.65 10.28 15.13
CA GLY A 124 14.81 10.39 16.34
C GLY A 124 13.67 11.41 16.16
N GLU A 125 13.93 12.56 15.56
CA GLU A 125 12.91 13.58 15.27
C GLU A 125 11.89 13.05 14.26
N ILE A 126 12.34 12.38 13.21
CA ILE A 126 11.42 11.74 12.23
C ILE A 126 10.58 10.63 12.92
N ALA A 127 11.17 9.86 13.82
CA ALA A 127 10.44 8.87 14.60
C ALA A 127 9.34 9.51 15.44
N SER A 128 9.65 10.64 16.10
CA SER A 128 8.67 11.41 16.89
C SER A 128 7.55 11.99 16.02
N LEU A 129 7.87 12.58 14.86
CA LEU A 129 6.87 13.04 13.89
C LEU A 129 5.96 11.90 13.41
N ALA A 130 6.54 10.72 13.21
CA ALA A 130 5.80 9.52 12.84
C ALA A 130 5.01 8.89 14.01
N GLY A 131 5.05 9.51 15.20
CA GLY A 131 4.28 9.08 16.38
C GLY A 131 4.86 7.86 17.09
N TYR A 132 6.16 7.63 16.98
CA TYR A 132 6.84 6.57 17.72
C TYR A 132 7.49 7.11 18.98
N GLU A 133 7.25 6.45 20.11
CA GLU A 133 7.81 6.81 21.41
C GLU A 133 9.34 6.76 21.45
N ASN A 134 9.94 5.88 20.62
CA ASN A 134 11.38 5.77 20.55
C ASN A 134 11.85 5.32 19.15
N GLN A 135 13.11 5.67 18.86
CA GLN A 135 13.75 5.38 17.57
C GLN A 135 13.87 3.87 17.29
N GLY A 136 13.96 3.02 18.30
CA GLY A 136 14.06 1.56 18.12
C GLY A 136 12.77 0.96 17.55
N LYS A 137 11.60 1.33 18.12
CA LYS A 137 10.29 0.92 17.60
C LYS A 137 10.07 1.44 16.17
N PHE A 138 10.44 2.68 15.90
CA PHE A 138 10.40 3.26 14.54
C PHE A 138 11.28 2.49 13.56
N SER A 139 12.54 2.24 13.92
CA SER A 139 13.50 1.51 13.07
C SER A 139 13.03 0.12 12.73
N GLY A 140 12.43 -0.59 13.69
CA GLY A 140 11.81 -1.90 13.45
C GLY A 140 10.62 -1.83 12.51
N ALA A 141 9.73 -0.83 12.68
CA ALA A 141 8.60 -0.61 11.80
C ALA A 141 9.04 -0.23 10.37
N PHE A 142 10.04 0.64 10.25
CA PHE A 142 10.61 1.07 8.97
C PHE A 142 11.27 -0.12 8.24
N LYS A 143 12.10 -0.89 8.95
CA LYS A 143 12.73 -2.08 8.38
C LYS A 143 11.71 -3.12 7.90
N SER A 144 10.56 -3.24 8.55
CA SER A 144 9.49 -4.16 8.11
C SER A 144 8.82 -3.75 6.79
N VAL A 145 9.00 -2.51 6.32
CA VAL A 145 8.43 -1.99 5.07
C VAL A 145 9.49 -1.86 3.98
N TYR A 146 10.70 -1.40 4.34
CA TYR A 146 11.78 -1.08 3.38
C TYR A 146 12.93 -2.10 3.40
N GLU A 147 12.86 -3.12 4.24
CA GLU A 147 13.89 -4.17 4.42
C GLU A 147 15.26 -3.63 4.88
N MET A 148 15.35 -2.35 5.18
CA MET A 148 16.57 -1.68 5.67
C MET A 148 16.25 -0.68 6.80
N THR A 149 17.28 -0.33 7.59
CA THR A 149 17.12 0.66 8.67
C THR A 149 16.97 2.08 8.11
N PRO A 150 16.35 3.01 8.86
CA PRO A 150 16.26 4.42 8.47
C PRO A 150 17.62 5.07 8.14
N ILE A 151 18.65 4.74 8.91
CA ILE A 151 20.02 5.24 8.68
C ILE A 151 20.56 4.72 7.35
N ALA A 152 20.43 3.42 7.10
CA ALA A 152 20.88 2.81 5.84
C ALA A 152 20.10 3.36 4.64
N TYR A 153 18.80 3.62 4.81
CA TYR A 153 17.97 4.23 3.78
C TYR A 153 18.45 5.65 3.45
N ARG A 154 18.69 6.47 4.46
CA ARG A 154 19.23 7.83 4.28
C ARG A 154 20.56 7.79 3.51
N LEU A 155 21.54 7.00 3.96
CA LEU A 155 22.84 6.90 3.32
C LEU A 155 22.77 6.44 1.85
N LYS A 156 21.74 5.70 1.49
CA LYS A 156 21.57 5.17 0.12
C LYS A 156 20.87 6.15 -0.82
N TYR A 157 19.96 6.99 -0.29
CA TYR A 157 19.03 7.77 -1.11
C TYR A 157 19.05 9.29 -0.86
N SER A 158 19.92 9.79 0.02
CA SER A 158 20.18 11.25 0.22
C SER A 158 21.29 11.75 -0.66
#